data_fa03f4278b79cd56be5a981032f2f35e
#
_entry.id   fa03f4278b79cd56be5a981032f2f35e
#
_cell.length_a   1.000
_cell.length_b   1.000
_cell.length_c   1.000
_cell.angle_alpha   90.00
_cell.angle_beta   90.00
_cell.angle_gamma   90.00
#
_symmetry.space_group_name_H-M   'P 1'
#
loop_
_entity.id
_entity.type
_entity.pdbx_description
1 polymer ?
#
loop_
_entity_poly.entity_id
_entity_poly.type
_entity_poly.pdbx_seq_one_letter_code
_entity_poly.pdbx_strand_id
1 'polypeptide(L)'
;MSHTSLLKAARPAWRASAAISKAATRPFSVCSQLRAAAPILLEDKEKGFGFIRHNNRPPKPRSVGVTEIRGPYYSAMGKRYLQDVLETMGHHVDGLKFAGGSFSLFPEDKLKELINLAHEYNVYVSTGGWMEHVLLQSDPVWAVDQYLKKCKQLGFDVIEISSGFLSIPQDDWLRIVDKVHAEGLIAKPECGIQFGAGGDTEASELSSLGTSDPSKIIHMGKRFIDAGVERIMIESEGITENVQSWRTDVIQQILRELPQEKVMFEAADPKVFNWYIREFGTDVNLFVDHSQIVQLSCLREGIWGQSDTFGSVVNYRP
;
A
#
# COMPACT_ATOMS: atom_id res chain seq x y z
N MET A 1 -11.29 48.67 56.99
CA MET A 1 -10.22 49.68 57.11
C MET A 1 -9.15 49.24 56.14
N SER A 2 -9.22 49.74 54.89
CA SER A 2 -8.45 50.78 54.22
C SER A 2 -6.97 50.54 54.30
N HIS A 3 -6.25 50.29 53.23
CA HIS A 3 -5.75 51.31 52.32
C HIS A 3 -5.22 50.73 51.00
N THR A 4 -5.70 51.29 49.96
CA THR A 4 -5.21 51.28 48.58
C THR A 4 -3.89 52.03 48.51
N SER A 5 -2.93 51.49 47.75
CA SER A 5 -1.79 52.28 47.24
C SER A 5 -1.51 51.93 45.81
N LEU A 6 -1.80 52.88 44.92
CA LEU A 6 -1.48 52.95 43.53
C LEU A 6 -0.01 53.30 43.34
N LEU A 7 0.76 52.45 42.70
CA LEU A 7 2.07 52.82 42.14
C LEU A 7 1.97 52.86 40.60
N LYS A 8 2.02 54.12 40.09
CA LYS A 8 2.22 54.39 38.67
C LYS A 8 3.65 54.01 38.27
N ALA A 9 3.80 53.10 37.38
CA ALA A 9 5.08 52.82 36.71
C ALA A 9 5.16 53.61 35.42
N ALA A 10 6.15 54.45 35.28
CA ALA A 10 6.48 55.27 34.13
C ALA A 10 7.03 54.40 33.00
N ARG A 11 6.54 54.64 31.78
CA ARG A 11 7.07 54.04 30.55
C ARG A 11 8.30 54.79 30.07
N PRO A 12 9.44 54.14 29.77
CA PRO A 12 10.52 54.81 29.05
C PRO A 12 10.19 54.92 27.55
N ALA A 13 10.32 56.12 27.02
CA ALA A 13 10.21 56.40 25.58
C ALA A 13 11.46 55.89 24.89
N TRP A 14 11.31 54.91 24.04
CA TRP A 14 12.34 54.50 23.10
C TRP A 14 12.22 55.35 21.83
N ARG A 15 13.21 56.24 21.61
CA ARG A 15 13.41 56.88 20.32
C ARG A 15 14.03 55.84 19.37
N ALA A 16 13.26 55.42 18.36
CA ALA A 16 13.76 54.66 17.25
C ALA A 16 14.56 55.57 16.31
N SER A 17 15.86 55.37 16.28
CA SER A 17 16.71 55.91 15.22
C SER A 17 16.68 54.95 14.05
N ALA A 18 15.99 55.30 12.99
CA ALA A 18 15.95 54.52 11.76
C ALA A 18 17.24 54.73 10.97
N ALA A 19 18.19 53.84 11.14
CA ALA A 19 19.27 53.66 10.18
C ALA A 19 18.80 52.65 9.11
N ILE A 20 18.35 53.12 7.96
CA ILE A 20 18.07 52.29 6.79
C ILE A 20 19.42 51.80 6.26
N SER A 21 19.84 50.64 6.70
CA SER A 21 20.89 49.88 6.05
C SER A 21 20.35 49.40 4.70
N LYS A 22 20.89 49.94 3.60
CA LYS A 22 20.68 49.36 2.26
C LYS A 22 21.27 47.97 2.27
N ALA A 23 20.42 46.97 2.48
CA ALA A 23 20.79 45.57 2.25
C ALA A 23 21.15 45.47 0.76
N ALA A 24 22.43 45.22 0.49
CA ALA A 24 22.89 44.90 -0.84
C ALA A 24 22.22 43.55 -1.22
N THR A 25 21.26 43.61 -2.13
CA THR A 25 20.72 42.45 -2.80
C THR A 25 21.87 41.81 -3.58
N ARG A 26 22.45 40.75 -3.03
CA ARG A 26 23.34 39.90 -3.81
C ARG A 26 22.50 39.25 -4.90
N PRO A 27 22.81 39.47 -6.20
CA PRO A 27 22.12 38.71 -7.22
C PRO A 27 22.43 37.23 -7.03
N PHE A 28 21.38 36.41 -7.01
CA PHE A 28 21.56 34.97 -7.09
C PHE A 28 22.30 34.65 -8.39
N SER A 29 23.59 34.31 -8.28
CA SER A 29 24.36 33.80 -9.40
C SER A 29 23.90 32.34 -9.63
N VAL A 30 22.96 32.16 -10.52
CA VAL A 30 22.62 30.84 -11.04
C VAL A 30 23.78 30.40 -11.93
N CYS A 31 24.50 29.36 -11.52
CA CYS A 31 25.55 28.74 -12.30
C CYS A 31 25.07 28.50 -13.74
N SER A 32 25.74 29.07 -14.71
CA SER A 32 25.36 29.00 -16.13
C SER A 32 25.35 27.57 -16.71
N GLN A 33 25.94 26.62 -16.01
CA GLN A 33 25.93 25.21 -16.42
C GLN A 33 24.61 24.49 -16.11
N LEU A 34 23.77 25.04 -15.21
CA LEU A 34 22.43 24.48 -14.91
C LEU A 34 21.35 25.01 -15.86
N ARG A 35 21.67 26.00 -16.69
CA ARG A 35 20.69 26.59 -17.63
C ARG A 35 20.50 25.82 -18.93
N ALA A 36 21.35 24.86 -19.23
CA ALA A 36 21.37 24.24 -20.58
C ALA A 36 20.56 22.94 -20.70
N ALA A 37 19.95 22.42 -19.64
CA ALA A 37 19.36 21.08 -19.67
C ALA A 37 18.01 20.90 -18.94
N ALA A 38 17.38 21.93 -18.42
CA ALA A 38 16.06 21.78 -17.83
C ALA A 38 14.99 22.14 -18.87
N PRO A 39 14.15 21.18 -19.33
CA PRO A 39 13.01 21.52 -20.14
C PRO A 39 12.12 22.49 -19.37
N ILE A 40 11.60 23.51 -20.06
CA ILE A 40 10.61 24.40 -19.48
C ILE A 40 9.40 23.55 -19.15
N LEU A 41 8.99 23.56 -17.91
CA LEU A 41 7.89 22.78 -17.34
C LEU A 41 6.62 22.66 -18.15
N LEU A 42 6.22 23.77 -18.74
CA LEU A 42 5.02 23.85 -19.56
C LEU A 42 5.14 23.11 -20.88
N GLU A 43 6.34 22.66 -21.24
CA GLU A 43 6.64 21.90 -22.47
C GLU A 43 6.69 20.40 -22.23
N ASP A 44 6.79 19.92 -20.99
CA ASP A 44 6.72 18.50 -20.67
C ASP A 44 5.26 18.04 -20.62
N LYS A 45 4.81 17.48 -21.72
CA LYS A 45 3.43 16.98 -21.88
C LYS A 45 3.12 15.76 -21.01
N GLU A 46 4.15 14.99 -20.60
CA GLU A 46 3.97 13.77 -19.84
C GLU A 46 4.03 14.04 -18.33
N LYS A 47 4.87 14.97 -17.93
CA LYS A 47 5.15 15.23 -16.51
C LYS A 47 5.04 16.70 -16.15
N GLY A 48 4.10 17.46 -16.61
CA GLY A 48 3.90 18.91 -16.40
C GLY A 48 4.88 19.70 -15.50
N PHE A 49 5.53 19.04 -14.52
CA PHE A 49 6.55 19.58 -13.62
C PHE A 49 7.89 18.83 -13.71
N GLY A 50 8.28 18.39 -14.90
CA GLY A 50 9.47 17.57 -15.15
C GLY A 50 10.81 18.13 -14.66
N PHE A 51 10.87 19.42 -14.29
CA PHE A 51 12.05 20.05 -13.68
C PHE A 51 12.21 19.75 -12.18
N ILE A 52 11.18 19.20 -11.52
CA ILE A 52 11.25 18.80 -10.11
C ILE A 52 11.87 17.41 -10.04
N ARG A 53 12.81 17.24 -9.12
CA ARG A 53 13.40 15.92 -8.86
C ARG A 53 12.38 14.97 -8.26
N HIS A 54 12.24 13.82 -8.86
CA HIS A 54 11.49 12.68 -8.36
C HIS A 54 12.42 11.50 -8.08
N ASN A 55 12.01 10.64 -7.16
CA ASN A 55 12.65 9.33 -7.02
C ASN A 55 12.36 8.48 -8.26
N ASN A 56 13.40 7.78 -8.74
CA ASN A 56 13.26 6.93 -9.90
C ASN A 56 12.56 5.60 -9.52
N ARG A 57 11.39 5.33 -10.08
CA ARG A 57 10.67 4.07 -9.90
C ARG A 57 10.89 3.14 -11.10
N PRO A 58 10.93 1.81 -10.90
CA PRO A 58 10.97 0.87 -12.02
C PRO A 58 9.74 1.06 -12.92
N PRO A 59 9.86 0.82 -14.25
CA PRO A 59 8.70 0.75 -15.12
C PRO A 59 7.79 -0.43 -14.76
N LYS A 60 6.54 -0.38 -15.19
CA LYS A 60 5.60 -1.52 -15.08
C LYS A 60 5.92 -2.59 -16.14
N PRO A 61 5.72 -3.88 -15.84
CA PRO A 61 5.31 -4.45 -14.56
C PRO A 61 6.44 -4.43 -13.52
N ARG A 62 6.10 -4.06 -12.27
CA ARG A 62 7.08 -3.93 -11.18
C ARG A 62 7.20 -5.22 -10.39
N SER A 63 8.44 -5.56 -10.01
CA SER A 63 8.73 -6.64 -9.05
C SER A 63 8.96 -6.12 -7.63
N VAL A 64 9.34 -4.83 -7.50
CA VAL A 64 9.60 -4.14 -6.23
C VAL A 64 8.87 -2.80 -6.19
N GLY A 65 8.53 -2.33 -5.00
CA GLY A 65 7.76 -1.11 -4.83
C GLY A 65 6.35 -1.23 -5.44
N VAL A 66 5.82 -2.42 -5.51
CA VAL A 66 4.49 -2.71 -6.05
C VAL A 66 3.43 -2.04 -5.19
N THR A 67 2.48 -1.42 -5.84
CA THR A 67 1.32 -0.80 -5.21
C THR A 67 0.05 -1.48 -5.72
N GLU A 68 -0.60 -2.24 -4.85
CA GLU A 68 -1.93 -2.78 -5.09
C GLU A 68 -2.96 -1.88 -4.40
N ILE A 69 -4.04 -1.54 -5.08
CA ILE A 69 -5.11 -0.72 -4.51
C ILE A 69 -6.34 -1.55 -4.23
N ARG A 70 -7.03 -1.21 -3.12
CA ARG A 70 -8.34 -1.75 -2.79
C ARG A 70 -9.37 -1.19 -3.77
N GLY A 71 -10.08 -2.08 -4.44
CA GLY A 71 -11.17 -1.76 -5.35
C GLY A 71 -12.50 -1.51 -4.59
N PRO A 72 -13.63 -1.92 -5.17
CA PRO A 72 -14.95 -1.71 -4.56
C PRO A 72 -15.10 -2.55 -3.29
N TYR A 73 -15.11 -1.88 -2.13
CA TYR A 73 -15.34 -2.48 -0.84
C TYR A 73 -16.16 -1.54 0.07
N TYR A 74 -15.58 -0.40 0.45
CA TYR A 74 -16.30 0.60 1.27
C TYR A 74 -17.33 1.42 0.47
N SER A 75 -17.17 1.47 -0.84
CA SER A 75 -18.07 2.18 -1.74
C SER A 75 -18.14 1.46 -3.08
N ALA A 76 -19.24 1.68 -3.81
CA ALA A 76 -19.35 1.18 -5.18
C ALA A 76 -18.30 1.84 -6.07
N MET A 77 -17.56 1.02 -6.84
CA MET A 77 -16.63 1.49 -7.85
C MET A 77 -17.12 1.01 -9.22
N GLY A 78 -17.71 1.93 -9.99
CA GLY A 78 -18.10 1.67 -11.38
C GLY A 78 -16.99 2.04 -12.35
N LYS A 79 -17.18 1.69 -13.64
CA LYS A 79 -16.20 1.92 -14.70
C LYS A 79 -15.69 3.37 -14.74
N ARG A 80 -16.58 4.36 -14.66
CA ARG A 80 -16.20 5.79 -14.76
C ARG A 80 -15.25 6.19 -13.63
N TYR A 81 -15.56 5.77 -12.41
CA TYR A 81 -14.72 6.08 -11.26
C TYR A 81 -13.34 5.40 -11.36
N LEU A 82 -13.31 4.12 -11.72
CA LEU A 82 -12.04 3.43 -11.95
C LEU A 82 -11.25 4.06 -13.09
N GLN A 83 -11.92 4.49 -14.15
CA GLN A 83 -11.29 5.19 -15.27
C GLN A 83 -10.65 6.51 -14.82
N ASP A 84 -11.35 7.34 -14.04
CA ASP A 84 -10.80 8.59 -13.50
C ASP A 84 -9.53 8.33 -12.65
N VAL A 85 -9.52 7.27 -11.84
CA VAL A 85 -8.34 6.88 -11.05
C VAL A 85 -7.19 6.44 -11.95
N LEU A 86 -7.45 5.59 -12.94
CA LEU A 86 -6.41 5.03 -13.79
C LEU A 86 -5.86 6.02 -14.82
N GLU A 87 -6.68 6.91 -15.37
CA GLU A 87 -6.22 7.98 -16.27
C GLU A 87 -5.25 8.93 -15.57
N THR A 88 -5.45 9.19 -14.29
CA THR A 88 -4.64 10.14 -13.53
C THR A 88 -3.48 9.48 -12.78
N MET A 89 -3.71 8.31 -12.18
CA MET A 89 -2.76 7.65 -11.28
C MET A 89 -2.36 6.23 -11.70
N GLY A 90 -2.84 5.73 -12.85
CA GLY A 90 -2.62 4.35 -13.27
C GLY A 90 -1.15 3.95 -13.41
N HIS A 91 -0.26 4.89 -13.73
CA HIS A 91 1.19 4.64 -13.79
C HIS A 91 1.81 4.35 -12.40
N HIS A 92 1.12 4.70 -11.31
CA HIS A 92 1.52 4.40 -9.94
C HIS A 92 0.87 3.13 -9.38
N VAL A 93 -0.18 2.60 -10.03
CA VAL A 93 -0.94 1.42 -9.61
C VAL A 93 -0.44 0.19 -10.37
N ASP A 94 -0.11 -0.88 -9.68
CA ASP A 94 0.31 -2.15 -10.25
C ASP A 94 -0.79 -3.21 -10.21
N GLY A 95 -1.64 -3.18 -9.18
CA GLY A 95 -2.72 -4.14 -8.99
C GLY A 95 -4.00 -3.52 -8.45
N LEU A 96 -5.14 -4.14 -8.80
CA LEU A 96 -6.48 -3.83 -8.30
C LEU A 96 -7.04 -5.07 -7.60
N LYS A 97 -7.28 -4.98 -6.28
CA LYS A 97 -7.84 -6.06 -5.47
C LYS A 97 -9.33 -5.83 -5.21
N PHE A 98 -10.15 -6.78 -5.59
CA PHE A 98 -11.57 -6.81 -5.19
C PHE A 98 -11.70 -7.45 -3.81
N ALA A 99 -11.68 -6.65 -2.76
CA ALA A 99 -11.66 -7.13 -1.39
C ALA A 99 -12.92 -7.91 -0.98
N GLY A 100 -12.78 -8.85 -0.06
CA GLY A 100 -13.88 -9.52 0.65
C GLY A 100 -14.88 -10.27 -0.23
N GLY A 101 -14.50 -10.75 -1.40
CA GLY A 101 -15.44 -11.44 -2.30
C GLY A 101 -16.48 -10.51 -2.95
N SER A 102 -16.32 -9.19 -2.86
CA SER A 102 -17.26 -8.19 -3.40
C SER A 102 -17.55 -8.38 -4.89
N PHE A 103 -16.60 -8.92 -5.65
CA PHE A 103 -16.76 -9.22 -7.07
C PHE A 103 -17.92 -10.21 -7.36
N SER A 104 -18.30 -11.05 -6.40
CA SER A 104 -19.42 -11.99 -6.55
C SER A 104 -20.79 -11.31 -6.62
N LEU A 105 -20.89 -10.05 -6.22
CA LEU A 105 -22.12 -9.26 -6.24
C LEU A 105 -22.30 -8.48 -7.53
N PHE A 106 -21.30 -8.41 -8.40
CA PHE A 106 -21.36 -7.65 -9.64
C PHE A 106 -22.06 -8.44 -10.74
N PRO A 107 -22.85 -7.78 -11.59
CA PRO A 107 -23.20 -8.35 -12.90
C PRO A 107 -21.92 -8.72 -13.66
N GLU A 108 -21.91 -9.90 -14.27
CA GLU A 108 -20.70 -10.43 -14.90
C GLU A 108 -20.11 -9.52 -15.98
N ASP A 109 -20.95 -8.91 -16.79
CA ASP A 109 -20.54 -7.97 -17.82
C ASP A 109 -19.85 -6.74 -17.22
N LYS A 110 -20.35 -6.23 -16.08
CA LYS A 110 -19.78 -5.08 -15.39
C LYS A 110 -18.47 -5.40 -14.71
N LEU A 111 -18.36 -6.60 -14.14
CA LEU A 111 -17.10 -7.07 -13.59
C LEU A 111 -16.02 -7.20 -14.66
N LYS A 112 -16.36 -7.79 -15.81
CA LYS A 112 -15.46 -7.87 -16.96
C LYS A 112 -15.04 -6.51 -17.51
N GLU A 113 -15.96 -5.54 -17.54
CA GLU A 113 -15.62 -4.15 -17.94
C GLU A 113 -14.56 -3.53 -17.01
N LEU A 114 -14.65 -3.76 -15.71
CA LEU A 114 -13.69 -3.25 -14.74
C LEU A 114 -12.32 -3.94 -14.86
N ILE A 115 -12.33 -5.27 -15.03
CA ILE A 115 -11.11 -6.06 -15.22
C ILE A 115 -10.38 -5.64 -16.49
N ASN A 116 -11.10 -5.55 -17.61
CA ASN A 116 -10.52 -5.14 -18.89
C ASN A 116 -9.94 -3.72 -18.81
N LEU A 117 -10.65 -2.80 -18.16
CA LEU A 117 -10.16 -1.44 -17.97
C LEU A 117 -8.86 -1.41 -17.15
N ALA A 118 -8.74 -2.21 -16.10
CA ALA A 118 -7.49 -2.32 -15.34
C ALA A 118 -6.34 -2.82 -16.24
N HIS A 119 -6.58 -3.82 -17.07
CA HIS A 119 -5.59 -4.37 -17.99
C HIS A 119 -5.13 -3.36 -19.06
N GLU A 120 -6.02 -2.47 -19.55
CA GLU A 120 -5.66 -1.38 -20.48
C GLU A 120 -4.57 -0.47 -19.91
N TYR A 121 -4.49 -0.36 -18.57
CA TYR A 121 -3.46 0.41 -17.86
C TYR A 121 -2.30 -0.44 -17.30
N ASN A 122 -2.14 -1.69 -17.74
CA ASN A 122 -1.17 -2.63 -17.20
C ASN A 122 -1.28 -2.80 -15.66
N VAL A 123 -2.51 -2.94 -15.18
CA VAL A 123 -2.84 -3.20 -13.78
C VAL A 123 -3.40 -4.62 -13.70
N TYR A 124 -2.70 -5.51 -12.94
CA TYR A 124 -3.24 -6.85 -12.71
C TYR A 124 -4.45 -6.80 -11.79
N VAL A 125 -5.31 -7.80 -11.89
CA VAL A 125 -6.53 -7.86 -11.08
C VAL A 125 -6.48 -9.06 -10.15
N SER A 126 -6.65 -8.79 -8.84
CA SER A 126 -6.62 -9.77 -7.77
C SER A 126 -8.00 -9.97 -7.17
N THR A 127 -8.34 -11.22 -6.86
CA THR A 127 -9.42 -11.47 -5.91
C THR A 127 -8.98 -11.04 -4.52
N GLY A 128 -9.92 -10.66 -3.66
CA GLY A 128 -9.67 -10.51 -2.23
C GLY A 128 -9.89 -11.83 -1.48
N GLY A 129 -9.82 -11.78 -0.16
CA GLY A 129 -10.08 -12.89 0.72
C GLY A 129 -11.48 -13.45 0.53
N TRP A 130 -11.60 -14.60 -0.10
CA TRP A 130 -12.85 -15.33 -0.32
C TRP A 130 -12.65 -16.85 -0.39
N MET A 131 -11.43 -17.30 -0.32
CA MET A 131 -11.11 -18.73 -0.39
C MET A 131 -11.75 -19.50 0.77
N GLU A 132 -11.81 -18.89 1.96
CA GLU A 132 -12.48 -19.49 3.12
C GLU A 132 -13.95 -19.80 2.82
N HIS A 133 -14.67 -18.85 2.19
CA HIS A 133 -16.07 -19.05 1.82
C HIS A 133 -16.22 -20.17 0.78
N VAL A 134 -15.30 -20.27 -0.17
CA VAL A 134 -15.29 -21.33 -1.19
C VAL A 134 -15.05 -22.70 -0.55
N LEU A 135 -14.14 -22.77 0.42
CA LEU A 135 -13.81 -24.02 1.14
C LEU A 135 -14.92 -24.49 2.07
N LEU A 136 -15.83 -23.62 2.49
CA LEU A 136 -16.99 -24.00 3.33
C LEU A 136 -18.18 -24.58 2.54
N GLN A 137 -18.07 -24.68 1.22
CA GLN A 137 -19.14 -25.30 0.42
C GLN A 137 -19.22 -26.81 0.68
N SER A 138 -20.37 -27.43 0.39
CA SER A 138 -20.62 -28.84 0.65
C SER A 138 -19.65 -29.80 -0.04
N ASP A 139 -19.11 -29.41 -1.19
CA ASP A 139 -18.00 -30.08 -1.89
C ASP A 139 -16.90 -29.05 -2.15
N PRO A 140 -15.94 -28.90 -1.23
CA PRO A 140 -14.90 -27.89 -1.35
C PRO A 140 -13.96 -28.13 -2.54
N VAL A 141 -13.73 -29.39 -2.93
CA VAL A 141 -12.86 -29.72 -4.06
C VAL A 141 -13.48 -29.22 -5.36
N TRP A 142 -14.74 -29.56 -5.58
CA TRP A 142 -15.48 -29.09 -6.74
C TRP A 142 -15.63 -27.56 -6.72
N ALA A 143 -15.94 -26.96 -5.57
CA ALA A 143 -16.13 -25.52 -5.43
C ALA A 143 -14.86 -24.73 -5.77
N VAL A 144 -13.70 -25.16 -5.30
CA VAL A 144 -12.40 -24.56 -5.64
C VAL A 144 -12.15 -24.65 -7.15
N ASP A 145 -12.37 -25.83 -7.75
CA ASP A 145 -12.17 -26.00 -9.20
C ASP A 145 -13.10 -25.10 -10.02
N GLN A 146 -14.38 -24.96 -9.62
CA GLN A 146 -15.31 -24.04 -10.29
C GLN A 146 -14.92 -22.57 -10.10
N TYR A 147 -14.51 -22.21 -8.90
CA TYR A 147 -14.08 -20.87 -8.57
C TYR A 147 -12.87 -20.43 -9.42
N LEU A 148 -11.82 -21.23 -9.47
CA LEU A 148 -10.63 -20.94 -10.23
C LEU A 148 -10.92 -20.82 -11.75
N LYS A 149 -11.68 -21.75 -12.31
CA LYS A 149 -12.13 -21.69 -13.71
C LYS A 149 -12.92 -20.41 -13.98
N LYS A 150 -13.83 -20.04 -13.07
CA LYS A 150 -14.63 -18.83 -13.23
C LYS A 150 -13.78 -17.56 -13.14
N CYS A 151 -12.86 -17.49 -12.20
CA CYS A 151 -11.92 -16.36 -12.09
C CYS A 151 -11.09 -16.21 -13.37
N LYS A 152 -10.55 -17.31 -13.90
CA LYS A 152 -9.83 -17.32 -15.17
C LYS A 152 -10.69 -16.81 -16.33
N GLN A 153 -11.92 -17.29 -16.45
CA GLN A 153 -12.89 -16.88 -17.49
C GLN A 153 -13.25 -15.39 -17.41
N LEU A 154 -13.28 -14.83 -16.19
CA LEU A 154 -13.56 -13.43 -15.96
C LEU A 154 -12.37 -12.52 -16.24
N GLY A 155 -11.15 -13.05 -16.25
CA GLY A 155 -9.93 -12.34 -16.52
C GLY A 155 -9.13 -11.95 -15.26
N PHE A 156 -9.40 -12.54 -14.09
CA PHE A 156 -8.52 -12.37 -12.93
C PHE A 156 -7.13 -12.94 -13.19
N ASP A 157 -6.12 -12.25 -12.71
CA ASP A 157 -4.71 -12.66 -12.83
C ASP A 157 -4.23 -13.35 -11.56
N VAL A 158 -4.65 -12.85 -10.39
CA VAL A 158 -4.17 -13.24 -9.08
C VAL A 158 -5.32 -13.75 -8.22
N ILE A 159 -5.13 -14.90 -7.60
CA ILE A 159 -6.04 -15.47 -6.60
C ILE A 159 -5.43 -15.29 -5.22
N GLU A 160 -6.10 -14.51 -4.37
CA GLU A 160 -5.73 -14.42 -2.98
C GLU A 160 -6.23 -15.66 -2.23
N ILE A 161 -5.32 -16.29 -1.53
CA ILE A 161 -5.60 -17.50 -0.73
C ILE A 161 -5.55 -17.06 0.74
N SER A 162 -6.69 -16.53 1.21
CA SER A 162 -6.86 -16.09 2.59
C SER A 162 -7.04 -17.25 3.55
N SER A 163 -6.60 -17.10 4.79
CA SER A 163 -6.59 -18.16 5.81
C SER A 163 -6.93 -17.70 7.22
N GLY A 164 -7.41 -16.46 7.37
CA GLY A 164 -7.64 -15.84 8.67
C GLY A 164 -8.66 -16.59 9.54
N PHE A 165 -9.71 -17.13 8.92
CA PHE A 165 -10.87 -17.70 9.61
C PHE A 165 -11.03 -19.21 9.48
N LEU A 166 -10.09 -19.90 8.82
CA LEU A 166 -10.10 -21.32 8.68
C LEU A 166 -8.85 -21.97 9.24
N SER A 167 -9.05 -23.05 9.97
CA SER A 167 -7.96 -23.93 10.40
C SER A 167 -7.89 -25.12 9.46
N ILE A 168 -6.94 -25.11 8.54
CA ILE A 168 -6.66 -26.25 7.67
C ILE A 168 -5.17 -26.63 7.74
N PRO A 169 -4.81 -27.87 7.44
CA PRO A 169 -3.42 -28.31 7.41
C PRO A 169 -2.58 -27.47 6.44
N GLN A 170 -1.34 -27.22 6.81
CA GLN A 170 -0.43 -26.40 5.98
C GLN A 170 -0.23 -26.99 4.57
N ASP A 171 -0.20 -28.32 4.44
CA ASP A 171 -0.06 -28.98 3.14
C ASP A 171 -1.28 -28.80 2.25
N ASP A 172 -2.46 -28.58 2.84
CA ASP A 172 -3.67 -28.30 2.07
C ASP A 172 -3.62 -26.88 1.46
N TRP A 173 -3.03 -25.90 2.16
CA TRP A 173 -2.75 -24.60 1.57
C TRP A 173 -1.83 -24.71 0.35
N LEU A 174 -0.78 -25.54 0.41
CA LEU A 174 0.11 -25.76 -0.73
C LEU A 174 -0.61 -26.44 -1.89
N ARG A 175 -1.51 -27.41 -1.62
CA ARG A 175 -2.34 -28.03 -2.68
C ARG A 175 -3.24 -27.01 -3.37
N ILE A 176 -3.74 -26.00 -2.65
CA ILE A 176 -4.54 -24.92 -3.24
C ILE A 176 -3.64 -24.03 -4.11
N VAL A 177 -2.42 -23.72 -3.66
CA VAL A 177 -1.42 -22.99 -4.48
C VAL A 177 -1.15 -23.74 -5.78
N ASP A 178 -0.91 -25.06 -5.71
CA ASP A 178 -0.68 -25.89 -6.89
C ASP A 178 -1.88 -25.87 -7.86
N LYS A 179 -3.11 -25.91 -7.33
CA LYS A 179 -4.33 -25.80 -8.16
C LYS A 179 -4.43 -24.46 -8.85
N VAL A 180 -4.14 -23.36 -8.16
CA VAL A 180 -4.15 -22.01 -8.76
C VAL A 180 -3.14 -21.94 -9.91
N HIS A 181 -1.92 -22.43 -9.68
CA HIS A 181 -0.87 -22.46 -10.71
C HIS A 181 -1.25 -23.38 -11.89
N ALA A 182 -1.88 -24.52 -11.63
CA ALA A 182 -2.34 -25.44 -12.69
C ALA A 182 -3.38 -24.81 -13.61
N GLU A 183 -4.22 -23.90 -13.10
CA GLU A 183 -5.17 -23.12 -13.91
C GLU A 183 -4.47 -21.96 -14.64
N GLY A 184 -3.16 -21.77 -14.46
CA GLY A 184 -2.39 -20.65 -15.05
C GLY A 184 -2.76 -19.29 -14.46
N LEU A 185 -3.08 -19.27 -13.17
CA LEU A 185 -3.31 -18.09 -12.34
C LEU A 185 -2.14 -17.91 -11.35
N ILE A 186 -1.99 -16.74 -10.80
CA ILE A 186 -0.97 -16.42 -9.81
C ILE A 186 -1.58 -16.60 -8.42
N ALA A 187 -0.93 -17.42 -7.58
CA ALA A 187 -1.32 -17.57 -6.19
C ALA A 187 -0.71 -16.45 -5.33
N LYS A 188 -1.53 -15.80 -4.49
CA LYS A 188 -1.11 -14.83 -3.50
C LYS A 188 -1.68 -15.22 -2.13
N PRO A 189 -0.98 -16.06 -1.35
CA PRO A 189 -1.39 -16.37 0.00
C PRO A 189 -1.41 -15.12 0.89
N GLU A 190 -2.45 -15.01 1.71
CA GLU A 190 -2.57 -13.99 2.76
C GLU A 190 -2.34 -14.65 4.11
N CYS A 191 -1.44 -14.08 4.90
CA CYS A 191 -1.02 -14.63 6.17
C CYS A 191 -1.31 -13.63 7.29
N GLY A 192 -2.24 -13.98 8.19
CA GLY A 192 -2.48 -13.29 9.44
C GLY A 192 -1.55 -13.74 10.56
N ILE A 193 -1.29 -12.85 11.52
CA ILE A 193 -0.43 -13.16 12.68
C ILE A 193 -1.03 -14.25 13.57
N GLN A 194 -2.36 -14.35 13.60
CA GLN A 194 -3.11 -15.30 14.39
C GLN A 194 -4.45 -15.64 13.73
N PHE A 195 -5.15 -16.63 14.26
CA PHE A 195 -6.52 -16.93 13.84
C PHE A 195 -7.43 -15.74 14.15
N GLY A 196 -8.34 -15.43 13.23
CA GLY A 196 -9.25 -14.28 13.32
C GLY A 196 -8.69 -12.95 12.79
N ALA A 197 -7.39 -12.84 12.49
CA ALA A 197 -6.85 -11.65 11.86
C ALA A 197 -7.26 -11.58 10.38
N GLY A 198 -7.85 -10.45 9.96
CA GLY A 198 -8.28 -10.19 8.58
C GLY A 198 -9.80 -10.04 8.40
N GLY A 199 -10.55 -9.70 9.43
CA GLY A 199 -11.99 -9.56 9.35
C GLY A 199 -12.63 -8.54 10.29
N ASP A 200 -11.97 -7.42 10.50
CA ASP A 200 -12.39 -6.37 11.45
C ASP A 200 -12.55 -6.90 12.89
N THR A 201 -11.67 -7.81 13.29
CA THR A 201 -11.68 -8.40 14.63
C THR A 201 -11.25 -7.36 15.66
N GLU A 202 -12.04 -7.20 16.71
CA GLU A 202 -11.77 -6.22 17.77
C GLU A 202 -10.40 -6.45 18.43
N ALA A 203 -9.68 -5.37 18.70
CA ALA A 203 -8.33 -5.42 19.32
C ALA A 203 -8.30 -6.18 20.64
N SER A 204 -9.38 -6.14 21.43
CA SER A 204 -9.53 -6.88 22.68
C SER A 204 -9.62 -8.37 22.46
N GLU A 205 -10.27 -8.80 21.40
CA GLU A 205 -10.40 -10.21 21.02
C GLU A 205 -9.06 -10.74 20.50
N LEU A 206 -8.41 -10.02 19.57
CA LEU A 206 -7.08 -10.38 19.07
C LEU A 206 -6.06 -10.47 20.21
N SER A 207 -6.06 -9.52 21.14
CA SER A 207 -5.13 -9.51 22.26
C SER A 207 -5.40 -10.62 23.27
N SER A 208 -6.63 -11.11 23.38
CA SER A 208 -7.00 -12.18 24.30
C SER A 208 -6.33 -13.50 23.95
N LEU A 209 -6.01 -13.73 22.68
CA LEU A 209 -5.32 -14.92 22.21
C LEU A 209 -3.82 -14.94 22.53
N GLY A 210 -3.27 -13.79 22.93
CA GLY A 210 -1.96 -13.66 23.57
C GLY A 210 -0.74 -13.95 22.71
N THR A 211 -0.90 -14.12 21.42
CA THR A 211 0.25 -14.38 20.55
C THR A 211 0.45 -13.31 19.49
N SER A 212 1.71 -13.09 19.20
CA SER A 212 2.17 -12.22 18.12
C SER A 212 3.53 -12.70 17.62
N ASP A 213 3.79 -13.99 17.82
CA ASP A 213 4.99 -14.64 17.30
C ASP A 213 4.82 -14.87 15.78
N PRO A 214 5.68 -14.28 14.93
CA PRO A 214 5.61 -14.40 13.48
C PRO A 214 6.14 -15.73 12.93
N SER A 215 6.60 -16.67 13.78
CA SER A 215 7.23 -17.91 13.33
C SER A 215 6.36 -18.73 12.38
N LYS A 216 5.04 -18.74 12.61
CA LYS A 216 4.08 -19.41 11.72
C LYS A 216 4.05 -18.77 10.34
N ILE A 217 3.97 -17.43 10.28
CA ILE A 217 4.00 -16.66 9.01
C ILE A 217 5.30 -16.95 8.27
N ILE A 218 6.43 -16.84 8.96
CA ILE A 218 7.76 -17.05 8.38
C ILE A 218 7.90 -18.47 7.84
N HIS A 219 7.50 -19.47 8.62
CA HIS A 219 7.58 -20.87 8.19
C HIS A 219 6.71 -21.12 6.94
N MET A 220 5.46 -20.67 6.95
CA MET A 220 4.57 -20.82 5.81
C MET A 220 5.04 -19.99 4.61
N GLY A 221 5.53 -18.76 4.85
CA GLY A 221 6.08 -17.92 3.82
C GLY A 221 7.22 -18.56 3.05
N LYS A 222 8.17 -19.20 3.75
CA LYS A 222 9.24 -19.99 3.12
C LYS A 222 8.68 -21.12 2.25
N ARG A 223 7.72 -21.87 2.76
CA ARG A 223 7.09 -22.97 2.01
C ARG A 223 6.34 -22.48 0.77
N PHE A 224 5.65 -21.33 0.85
CA PHE A 224 4.97 -20.73 -0.30
C PHE A 224 5.98 -20.27 -1.37
N ILE A 225 7.08 -19.63 -0.95
CA ILE A 225 8.14 -19.22 -1.87
C ILE A 225 8.76 -20.44 -2.56
N ASP A 226 9.01 -21.53 -1.81
CA ASP A 226 9.55 -22.78 -2.36
C ASP A 226 8.55 -23.44 -3.34
N ALA A 227 7.24 -23.26 -3.13
CA ALA A 227 6.18 -23.68 -4.06
C ALA A 227 5.97 -22.73 -5.27
N GLY A 228 6.84 -21.74 -5.45
CA GLY A 228 6.81 -20.85 -6.61
C GLY A 228 5.89 -19.64 -6.46
N VAL A 229 5.39 -19.33 -5.25
CA VAL A 229 4.60 -18.12 -5.01
C VAL A 229 5.47 -16.89 -5.24
N GLU A 230 4.96 -15.97 -6.06
CA GLU A 230 5.68 -14.73 -6.38
C GLU A 230 5.62 -13.72 -5.23
N ARG A 231 4.48 -13.64 -4.53
CA ARG A 231 4.26 -12.66 -3.46
C ARG A 231 3.26 -13.18 -2.42
N ILE A 232 3.56 -12.86 -1.18
CA ILE A 232 2.75 -13.20 -0.01
C ILE A 232 2.18 -11.90 0.54
N MET A 233 0.88 -11.86 0.85
CA MET A 233 0.25 -10.76 1.57
C MET A 233 0.38 -10.99 3.08
N ILE A 234 0.79 -9.97 3.81
CA ILE A 234 0.77 -9.96 5.28
C ILE A 234 -0.39 -9.08 5.72
N GLU A 235 -1.32 -9.70 6.42
CA GLU A 235 -2.48 -9.04 7.01
C GLU A 235 -2.06 -8.01 8.07
N SER A 236 -2.74 -6.87 8.12
CA SER A 236 -2.44 -5.77 9.06
C SER A 236 -2.99 -5.97 10.45
N GLU A 237 -4.12 -6.68 10.60
CA GLU A 237 -4.75 -6.92 11.89
C GLU A 237 -3.85 -7.69 12.85
N GLY A 238 -3.81 -7.22 14.09
CA GLY A 238 -2.92 -7.76 15.10
C GLY A 238 -1.45 -7.32 14.96
N ILE A 239 -1.11 -6.54 13.92
CA ILE A 239 0.24 -6.03 13.67
C ILE A 239 0.26 -4.50 13.66
N THR A 240 -0.43 -3.85 12.73
CA THR A 240 -0.52 -2.39 12.61
C THR A 240 -1.95 -1.87 12.72
N GLU A 241 -2.92 -2.77 12.71
CA GLU A 241 -4.34 -2.50 12.80
C GLU A 241 -4.96 -3.29 13.95
N ASN A 242 -5.99 -2.72 14.58
CA ASN A 242 -6.68 -3.31 15.74
C ASN A 242 -5.73 -3.74 16.87
N VAL A 243 -4.72 -2.93 17.14
CA VAL A 243 -3.72 -3.13 18.22
C VAL A 243 -3.55 -1.85 19.05
N GLN A 244 -3.17 -2.00 20.31
CA GLN A 244 -2.87 -0.86 21.17
C GLN A 244 -1.58 -0.13 20.75
N SER A 245 -0.62 -0.88 20.23
CA SER A 245 0.65 -0.37 19.70
C SER A 245 1.11 -1.26 18.57
N TRP A 246 1.68 -0.65 17.52
CA TRP A 246 2.17 -1.40 16.37
C TRP A 246 3.26 -2.40 16.74
N ARG A 247 3.16 -3.57 16.17
CA ARG A 247 4.11 -4.65 16.34
C ARG A 247 5.20 -4.59 15.25
N THR A 248 5.95 -3.50 15.28
CA THR A 248 7.06 -3.27 14.33
C THR A 248 8.15 -4.32 14.43
N ASP A 249 8.28 -4.94 15.60
CA ASP A 249 9.16 -6.08 15.83
C ASP A 249 8.79 -7.30 14.97
N VAL A 250 7.50 -7.57 14.81
CA VAL A 250 6.97 -8.64 13.95
C VAL A 250 7.36 -8.40 12.49
N ILE A 251 7.14 -7.18 11.99
CA ILE A 251 7.49 -6.82 10.61
C ILE A 251 8.99 -6.96 10.35
N GLN A 252 9.82 -6.45 11.27
CA GLN A 252 11.27 -6.57 11.15
C GLN A 252 11.74 -8.03 11.18
N GLN A 253 11.08 -8.89 11.96
CA GLN A 253 11.42 -10.31 12.01
C GLN A 253 11.00 -11.02 10.72
N ILE A 254 9.82 -10.71 10.16
CA ILE A 254 9.38 -11.23 8.85
C ILE A 254 10.39 -10.85 7.77
N LEU A 255 10.78 -9.57 7.66
CA LEU A 255 11.71 -9.09 6.62
C LEU A 255 13.17 -9.48 6.84
N ARG A 256 13.53 -9.99 8.01
CA ARG A 256 14.83 -10.63 8.25
C ARG A 256 14.90 -12.02 7.61
N GLU A 257 13.77 -12.70 7.55
CA GLU A 257 13.68 -14.11 7.18
C GLU A 257 13.11 -14.34 5.77
N LEU A 258 12.32 -13.40 5.25
CA LEU A 258 11.72 -13.44 3.92
C LEU A 258 12.22 -12.28 3.06
N PRO A 259 12.50 -12.50 1.77
CA PRO A 259 12.92 -11.44 0.86
C PRO A 259 11.83 -10.36 0.73
N GLN A 260 12.20 -9.08 0.83
CA GLN A 260 11.25 -7.96 0.81
C GLN A 260 10.41 -7.94 -0.47
N GLU A 261 10.99 -8.28 -1.61
CA GLU A 261 10.28 -8.33 -2.90
C GLU A 261 9.20 -9.43 -2.96
N LYS A 262 9.29 -10.42 -2.08
CA LYS A 262 8.32 -11.52 -1.96
C LYS A 262 7.18 -11.24 -0.98
N VAL A 263 7.24 -10.11 -0.27
CA VAL A 263 6.25 -9.76 0.76
C VAL A 263 5.54 -8.48 0.36
N MET A 264 4.23 -8.44 0.52
CA MET A 264 3.38 -7.25 0.42
C MET A 264 2.67 -7.05 1.75
N PHE A 265 2.63 -5.82 2.23
CA PHE A 265 1.97 -5.50 3.48
C PHE A 265 0.68 -4.75 3.25
N GLU A 266 -0.37 -5.12 3.95
CA GLU A 266 -1.57 -4.31 4.04
C GLU A 266 -1.28 -3.04 4.87
N ALA A 267 -1.65 -1.88 4.33
CA ALA A 267 -1.27 -0.60 4.91
C ALA A 267 -2.27 0.51 4.55
N ALA A 268 -3.57 0.29 4.77
CA ALA A 268 -4.61 1.23 4.40
C ALA A 268 -4.68 2.51 5.26
N ASP A 269 -3.78 2.69 6.24
CA ASP A 269 -3.62 3.95 6.99
C ASP A 269 -2.38 4.71 6.51
N PRO A 270 -2.48 6.03 6.24
CA PRO A 270 -1.34 6.85 5.82
C PRO A 270 -0.15 6.84 6.79
N LYS A 271 -0.37 6.71 8.07
CA LYS A 271 0.72 6.60 9.06
C LYS A 271 1.46 5.27 8.92
N VAL A 272 0.72 4.20 8.60
CA VAL A 272 1.29 2.86 8.43
C VAL A 272 2.17 2.81 7.19
N PHE A 273 1.68 3.23 6.03
CA PHE A 273 2.53 3.18 4.83
C PHE A 273 3.68 4.21 4.87
N ASN A 274 3.53 5.34 5.57
CA ASN A 274 4.63 6.27 5.83
C ASN A 274 5.72 5.59 6.64
N TRP A 275 5.35 4.84 7.69
CA TRP A 275 6.30 4.07 8.49
C TRP A 275 7.02 3.00 7.66
N TYR A 276 6.28 2.22 6.83
CA TYR A 276 6.90 1.22 5.96
C TYR A 276 7.94 1.83 5.01
N ILE A 277 7.61 2.96 4.37
CA ILE A 277 8.54 3.65 3.45
C ILE A 277 9.76 4.18 4.21
N ARG A 278 9.57 4.72 5.40
CA ARG A 278 10.67 5.23 6.23
C ARG A 278 11.64 4.14 6.66
N GLU A 279 11.12 2.98 7.08
CA GLU A 279 11.94 1.90 7.63
C GLU A 279 12.56 1.01 6.54
N PHE A 280 11.86 0.80 5.42
CA PHE A 280 12.25 -0.20 4.42
C PHE A 280 12.47 0.39 3.01
N GLY A 281 12.33 1.70 2.86
CA GLY A 281 12.55 2.39 1.59
C GLY A 281 11.39 2.30 0.60
N THR A 282 11.58 2.94 -0.56
CA THR A 282 10.55 3.07 -1.59
C THR A 282 10.14 1.75 -2.25
N ASP A 283 10.93 0.69 -2.06
CA ASP A 283 10.75 -0.61 -2.71
C ASP A 283 9.89 -1.60 -1.95
N VAL A 284 9.42 -1.24 -0.76
CA VAL A 284 8.45 -2.07 -0.03
C VAL A 284 7.15 -2.20 -0.82
N ASN A 285 6.61 -3.41 -0.95
CA ASN A 285 5.35 -3.64 -1.65
C ASN A 285 4.19 -3.41 -0.67
N LEU A 286 3.18 -2.65 -1.10
CA LEU A 286 2.09 -2.21 -0.25
C LEU A 286 0.73 -2.40 -0.93
N PHE A 287 -0.23 -2.86 -0.16
CA PHE A 287 -1.64 -2.81 -0.47
C PHE A 287 -2.28 -1.67 0.31
N VAL A 288 -2.95 -0.73 -0.39
CA VAL A 288 -3.53 0.48 0.20
C VAL A 288 -4.95 0.72 -0.33
N ASP A 289 -5.73 1.53 0.35
CA ASP A 289 -7.00 1.98 -0.21
C ASP A 289 -6.78 2.86 -1.45
N HIS A 290 -7.64 2.71 -2.46
CA HIS A 290 -7.51 3.49 -3.72
C HIS A 290 -7.55 5.00 -3.50
N SER A 291 -8.25 5.48 -2.46
CA SER A 291 -8.31 6.91 -2.12
C SER A 291 -6.98 7.47 -1.64
N GLN A 292 -6.02 6.61 -1.29
CA GLN A 292 -4.72 6.99 -0.74
C GLN A 292 -3.57 6.90 -1.76
N ILE A 293 -3.87 6.52 -3.00
CA ILE A 293 -2.84 6.33 -4.03
C ILE A 293 -2.02 7.59 -4.30
N VAL A 294 -2.64 8.76 -4.31
CA VAL A 294 -1.94 10.05 -4.51
C VAL A 294 -0.94 10.28 -3.38
N GLN A 295 -1.36 10.09 -2.13
CA GLN A 295 -0.53 10.33 -0.95
C GLN A 295 0.66 9.36 -0.91
N LEU A 296 0.43 8.07 -1.16
CA LEU A 296 1.50 7.07 -1.22
C LEU A 296 2.47 7.37 -2.36
N SER A 297 1.97 7.79 -3.53
CA SER A 297 2.81 8.13 -4.67
C SER A 297 3.68 9.35 -4.39
N CYS A 298 3.14 10.41 -3.80
CA CYS A 298 3.91 11.57 -3.37
C CYS A 298 5.04 11.19 -2.40
N LEU A 299 4.77 10.28 -1.48
CA LEU A 299 5.76 9.78 -0.53
C LEU A 299 6.87 8.98 -1.25
N ARG A 300 6.51 8.01 -2.12
CA ARG A 300 7.47 7.19 -2.88
C ARG A 300 8.35 8.03 -3.81
N GLU A 301 7.75 9.02 -4.48
CA GLU A 301 8.46 9.90 -5.38
C GLU A 301 9.34 10.94 -4.63
N GLY A 302 9.24 11.03 -3.30
CA GLY A 302 10.00 11.98 -2.50
C GLY A 302 9.54 13.44 -2.66
N ILE A 303 8.35 13.66 -3.20
CA ILE A 303 7.77 15.00 -3.42
C ILE A 303 7.16 15.54 -2.14
N TRP A 304 6.48 14.67 -1.41
CA TRP A 304 5.76 14.98 -0.18
C TRP A 304 5.83 13.82 0.80
N GLY A 305 5.73 14.12 2.09
CA GLY A 305 5.70 13.14 3.16
C GLY A 305 4.99 13.70 4.38
N GLN A 306 4.91 12.90 5.43
CA GLN A 306 4.52 13.37 6.76
C GLN A 306 5.69 14.13 7.42
N SER A 307 5.46 14.74 8.57
CA SER A 307 6.47 15.58 9.26
C SER A 307 7.79 14.87 9.52
N ASP A 308 7.77 13.56 9.66
CA ASP A 308 8.94 12.70 9.93
C ASP A 308 9.63 12.15 8.68
N THR A 309 9.02 12.31 7.50
CA THR A 309 9.55 11.81 6.23
C THR A 309 9.72 12.88 5.15
N PHE A 310 9.17 14.09 5.38
CA PHE A 310 9.24 15.15 4.40
C PHE A 310 10.69 15.52 4.04
N GLY A 311 11.01 15.41 2.74
CA GLY A 311 12.35 15.70 2.22
C GLY A 311 13.44 14.66 2.54
N SER A 312 13.07 13.54 3.19
CA SER A 312 14.02 12.49 3.58
C SER A 312 13.86 11.16 2.83
N VAL A 313 12.81 11.02 2.02
CA VAL A 313 12.58 9.81 1.20
C VAL A 313 13.30 9.95 -0.12
N VAL A 314 14.40 9.21 -0.27
CA VAL A 314 15.24 9.24 -1.47
C VAL A 314 15.59 7.82 -1.90
N ASN A 315 15.80 7.63 -3.21
CA ASN A 315 16.41 6.41 -3.71
C ASN A 315 17.67 6.74 -4.54
N TYR A 316 18.54 5.74 -4.69
CA TYR A 316 19.70 5.79 -5.58
C TYR A 316 19.57 4.68 -6.62
N ARG A 317 19.25 5.10 -7.84
CA ARG A 317 19.18 4.23 -9.03
C ARG A 317 19.90 4.95 -10.14
N PRO A 318 21.02 4.36 -10.62
CA PRO A 318 21.80 4.94 -11.71
C PRO A 318 21.03 4.98 -13.03
#